data_a9f44e601e50847e1d6426f467ed6386
#
_entry.id   a9f44e601e50847e1d6426f467ed6386
#
_cell.length_a   1.000
_cell.length_b   1.000
_cell.length_c   1.000
_cell.angle_alpha   90.00
_cell.angle_beta   90.00
_cell.angle_gamma   90.00
#
_symmetry.space_group_name_H-M   'P 1'
#
loop_
_entity.id
_entity.type
_entity.pdbx_description
1 polymer ?
#
loop_
_entity_poly.entity_id
_entity_poly.type
_entity_poly.pdbx_seq_one_letter_code
_entity_poly.pdbx_strand_id
1 'polypeptide(L)'
;MSLLKLCLVGGFLGSGKTTAILEAAKYLYTSGIKVGVITNDQGTQQVDSLFIKSHDIPSEEVSGGCFCCNYKDLEKSIHALIANNNPDIIFAESVGSCTDLAATVINPLLSFNADKYEIVLSVFADVRLLLPFLRNEKNIFYDTVNYIYEKQLEEADILVINKIDLLNEQQLSFAKKLIAEKFGNKIIHYQNSLSKKSVAQWLQLVNNNFHNTALRSTLDIDYDIYGAGEAELAWLDEEIGIVTKGNGAVAAAYLLIHKIYSRLTENNYPIGHLKFLMDDGTEQRKISFNSIDIDTNANATKRRETDRIIVLINARVQGSPVLIQQIIGDAILETELSASCRIIENNLAAFKPGYPKPTHRIMR
;
A
#
# COMPACT_ATOMS: atom_id res chain seq x y z
N MET A 1 31.85 6.22 -8.31
CA MET A 1 30.92 5.73 -7.26
C MET A 1 29.88 4.89 -7.94
N SER A 2 29.43 3.79 -7.35
CA SER A 2 28.27 3.06 -7.89
C SER A 2 27.03 3.93 -7.75
N LEU A 3 26.12 3.89 -8.74
CA LEU A 3 24.85 4.58 -8.68
C LEU A 3 24.00 3.96 -7.54
N LEU A 4 23.19 4.78 -6.86
CA LEU A 4 22.25 4.28 -5.88
C LEU A 4 21.07 3.61 -6.58
N LYS A 5 20.76 2.40 -6.18
CA LYS A 5 19.61 1.64 -6.69
C LYS A 5 18.33 2.11 -5.99
N LEU A 6 17.37 2.62 -6.77
CA LEU A 6 16.08 3.06 -6.28
C LEU A 6 14.96 2.26 -6.96
N CYS A 7 14.31 1.39 -6.19
CA CYS A 7 13.13 0.66 -6.65
C CYS A 7 11.88 1.42 -6.20
N LEU A 8 11.22 2.12 -7.14
CA LEU A 8 9.88 2.65 -6.90
C LEU A 8 8.88 1.51 -6.94
N VAL A 9 8.01 1.46 -5.94
CA VAL A 9 6.98 0.44 -5.81
C VAL A 9 5.63 1.10 -5.85
N GLY A 10 4.99 1.00 -7.02
CA GLY A 10 3.65 1.50 -7.29
C GLY A 10 2.59 0.40 -7.26
N GLY A 11 1.36 0.79 -7.55
CA GLY A 11 0.22 -0.11 -7.68
C GLY A 11 -0.90 0.18 -6.69
N PHE A 12 -2.07 -0.32 -7.02
CA PHE A 12 -3.32 0.06 -6.36
C PHE A 12 -3.35 -0.32 -4.86
N LEU A 13 -4.29 0.26 -4.16
CA LEU A 13 -4.58 -0.01 -2.75
C LEU A 13 -4.78 -1.52 -2.52
N GLY A 14 -4.22 -2.05 -1.44
CA GLY A 14 -4.36 -3.47 -1.09
C GLY A 14 -3.61 -4.47 -1.97
N SER A 15 -2.82 -4.03 -2.97
CA SER A 15 -2.06 -4.92 -3.88
C SER A 15 -0.88 -5.67 -3.22
N GLY A 16 -0.51 -5.31 -1.98
CA GLY A 16 0.52 -6.00 -1.20
C GLY A 16 1.93 -5.44 -1.34
N LYS A 17 2.07 -4.18 -1.75
CA LYS A 17 3.37 -3.46 -1.87
C LYS A 17 4.20 -3.52 -0.60
N THR A 18 3.66 -3.03 0.50
CA THR A 18 4.34 -2.97 1.81
C THR A 18 4.81 -4.35 2.27
N THR A 19 3.99 -5.39 2.08
CA THR A 19 4.35 -6.77 2.42
C THR A 19 5.53 -7.25 1.58
N ALA A 20 5.50 -6.99 0.27
CA ALA A 20 6.59 -7.36 -0.63
C ALA A 20 7.90 -6.63 -0.28
N ILE A 21 7.83 -5.32 0.01
CA ILE A 21 8.98 -4.52 0.43
C ILE A 21 9.58 -5.07 1.73
N LEU A 22 8.74 -5.36 2.73
CA LEU A 22 9.19 -5.90 4.02
C LEU A 22 9.90 -7.24 3.85
N GLU A 23 9.31 -8.16 3.09
CA GLU A 23 9.91 -9.48 2.86
C GLU A 23 11.18 -9.39 1.99
N ALA A 24 11.22 -8.45 1.02
CA ALA A 24 12.42 -8.16 0.25
C ALA A 24 13.54 -7.59 1.13
N ALA A 25 13.24 -6.64 2.00
CA ALA A 25 14.19 -6.06 2.94
C ALA A 25 14.78 -7.14 3.86
N LYS A 26 13.93 -7.97 4.47
CA LYS A 26 14.36 -9.11 5.29
C LYS A 26 15.28 -10.08 4.53
N TYR A 27 14.91 -10.42 3.29
CA TYR A 27 15.70 -11.30 2.44
C TYR A 27 17.08 -10.70 2.14
N LEU A 28 17.15 -9.44 1.74
CA LEU A 28 18.38 -8.74 1.42
C LEU A 28 19.29 -8.56 2.64
N TYR A 29 18.71 -8.26 3.80
CA TYR A 29 19.46 -8.19 5.06
C TYR A 29 20.19 -9.51 5.39
N THR A 30 19.53 -10.65 5.18
CA THR A 30 20.17 -11.97 5.38
C THR A 30 21.34 -12.23 4.40
N SER A 31 21.37 -11.48 3.30
CA SER A 31 22.44 -11.52 2.29
C SER A 31 23.52 -10.45 2.50
N GLY A 32 23.47 -9.68 3.60
CA GLY A 32 24.42 -8.61 3.92
C GLY A 32 24.23 -7.33 3.11
N ILE A 33 23.11 -7.18 2.40
CA ILE A 33 22.79 -6.00 1.59
C ILE A 33 22.04 -4.99 2.47
N LYS A 34 22.50 -3.74 2.46
CA LYS A 34 21.88 -2.65 3.22
C LYS A 34 20.66 -2.10 2.47
N VAL A 35 19.56 -2.04 3.14
CA VAL A 35 18.27 -1.60 2.57
C VAL A 35 17.77 -0.37 3.29
N GLY A 36 17.27 0.62 2.54
CA GLY A 36 16.44 1.70 3.04
C GLY A 36 15.02 1.57 2.51
N VAL A 37 14.04 2.03 3.27
CA VAL A 37 12.63 2.05 2.83
C VAL A 37 12.07 3.46 3.00
N ILE A 38 11.37 3.96 1.99
CA ILE A 38 10.59 5.19 2.07
C ILE A 38 9.12 4.81 1.88
N THR A 39 8.31 5.08 2.89
CA THR A 39 6.86 4.94 2.82
C THR A 39 6.21 6.27 2.46
N ASN A 40 5.06 6.22 1.81
CA ASN A 40 4.30 7.40 1.45
C ASN A 40 2.81 7.18 1.70
N ASP A 41 2.21 8.10 2.43
CA ASP A 41 0.76 8.17 2.63
C ASP A 41 0.33 9.64 2.67
N GLN A 42 -0.92 9.93 2.31
CA GLN A 42 -1.49 11.28 2.43
C GLN A 42 -1.96 11.57 3.86
N GLY A 43 -2.18 10.52 4.68
CA GLY A 43 -2.54 10.63 6.09
C GLY A 43 -1.37 10.98 7.00
N THR A 44 -1.69 11.29 8.26
CA THR A 44 -0.71 11.67 9.29
C THR A 44 -0.29 10.51 10.18
N GLN A 45 -1.05 9.41 10.20
CA GLN A 45 -0.76 8.19 10.96
C GLN A 45 -0.68 7.01 10.03
N GLN A 46 0.52 6.47 9.84
CA GLN A 46 0.79 5.47 8.81
C GLN A 46 1.04 4.09 9.40
N VAL A 47 0.05 3.23 9.30
CA VAL A 47 0.16 1.80 9.67
C VAL A 47 1.36 1.14 9.00
N ASP A 48 1.60 1.43 7.72
CA ASP A 48 2.70 0.81 6.96
C ASP A 48 4.08 1.25 7.46
N SER A 49 4.26 2.55 7.75
CA SER A 49 5.51 3.10 8.26
C SER A 49 5.86 2.51 9.63
N LEU A 50 4.90 2.50 10.55
CA LEU A 50 5.08 1.94 11.88
C LEU A 50 5.38 0.43 11.82
N PHE A 51 4.68 -0.28 10.93
CA PHE A 51 4.92 -1.71 10.73
C PHE A 51 6.32 -2.02 10.18
N ILE A 52 6.87 -1.20 9.27
CA ILE A 52 8.25 -1.35 8.79
C ILE A 52 9.25 -1.03 9.90
N LYS A 53 9.03 0.06 10.64
CA LYS A 53 9.88 0.46 11.78
C LYS A 53 9.94 -0.61 12.87
N SER A 54 8.85 -1.32 13.13
CA SER A 54 8.81 -2.41 14.13
C SER A 54 9.67 -3.63 13.78
N HIS A 55 10.21 -3.68 12.55
CA HIS A 55 11.12 -4.73 12.09
C HIS A 55 12.58 -4.26 11.99
N ASP A 56 12.94 -3.14 12.62
CA ASP A 56 14.29 -2.56 12.64
C ASP A 56 14.87 -2.26 11.24
N ILE A 57 14.00 -1.99 10.25
CA ILE A 57 14.42 -1.62 8.90
C ILE A 57 14.61 -0.10 8.84
N PRO A 58 15.80 0.41 8.41
CA PRO A 58 16.01 1.83 8.19
C PRO A 58 14.95 2.41 7.26
N SER A 59 14.15 3.35 7.76
CA SER A 59 13.03 3.87 7.00
C SER A 59 12.79 5.34 7.27
N GLU A 60 12.36 6.03 6.21
CA GLU A 60 11.87 7.40 6.21
C GLU A 60 10.42 7.42 5.74
N GLU A 61 9.73 8.51 6.01
CA GLU A 61 8.32 8.66 5.72
C GLU A 61 8.06 10.00 5.03
N VAL A 62 7.31 9.96 3.93
CA VAL A 62 6.74 11.14 3.30
C VAL A 62 5.24 11.17 3.58
N SER A 63 4.78 12.16 4.33
CA SER A 63 3.40 12.29 4.78
C SER A 63 2.73 13.56 4.25
N GLY A 64 1.39 13.60 4.33
CA GLY A 64 0.61 14.77 3.92
C GLY A 64 0.50 15.01 2.42
N GLY A 65 0.83 14.02 1.59
CA GLY A 65 0.70 14.06 0.14
C GLY A 65 1.55 13.01 -0.57
N CYS A 66 1.25 12.76 -1.84
CA CYS A 66 1.99 11.79 -2.64
C CYS A 66 3.39 12.30 -3.03
N PHE A 67 4.29 11.40 -3.44
CA PHE A 67 5.65 11.74 -3.89
C PHE A 67 5.68 12.81 -4.97
N CYS A 68 4.71 12.80 -5.89
CA CYS A 68 4.64 13.78 -6.97
C CYS A 68 4.36 15.20 -6.44
N CYS A 69 3.52 15.34 -5.43
CA CYS A 69 3.17 16.62 -4.82
C CYS A 69 4.22 17.07 -3.79
N ASN A 70 4.80 16.09 -3.05
CA ASN A 70 5.83 16.32 -2.03
C ASN A 70 7.22 15.86 -2.51
N TYR A 71 7.57 16.17 -3.76
CA TYR A 71 8.82 15.74 -4.38
C TYR A 71 10.06 16.10 -3.56
N LYS A 72 10.11 17.32 -3.00
CA LYS A 72 11.23 17.76 -2.15
C LYS A 72 11.40 16.94 -0.89
N ASP A 73 10.31 16.44 -0.31
CA ASP A 73 10.38 15.61 0.89
C ASP A 73 10.82 14.19 0.54
N LEU A 74 10.46 13.67 -0.64
CA LEU A 74 11.05 12.45 -1.18
C LEU A 74 12.58 12.58 -1.33
N GLU A 75 13.09 13.67 -1.93
CA GLU A 75 14.53 13.90 -2.05
C GLU A 75 15.23 13.99 -0.69
N LYS A 76 14.63 14.70 0.28
CA LYS A 76 15.15 14.77 1.65
C LYS A 76 15.23 13.38 2.29
N SER A 77 14.18 12.56 2.15
CA SER A 77 14.14 11.20 2.70
C SER A 77 15.20 10.31 2.07
N ILE A 78 15.42 10.39 0.76
CA ILE A 78 16.53 9.69 0.08
C ILE A 78 17.86 10.12 0.66
N HIS A 79 18.12 11.43 0.79
CA HIS A 79 19.37 11.95 1.33
C HIS A 79 19.59 11.57 2.80
N ALA A 80 18.52 11.57 3.62
CA ALA A 80 18.60 11.14 5.02
C ALA A 80 19.00 9.66 5.14
N LEU A 81 18.40 8.78 4.35
CA LEU A 81 18.79 7.36 4.31
C LEU A 81 20.24 7.17 3.87
N ILE A 82 20.69 7.91 2.84
CA ILE A 82 22.11 7.85 2.39
C ILE A 82 23.04 8.27 3.53
N ALA A 83 22.75 9.40 4.17
CA ALA A 83 23.63 9.96 5.22
C ALA A 83 23.68 9.07 6.47
N ASN A 84 22.55 8.49 6.87
CA ASN A 84 22.46 7.75 8.13
C ASN A 84 22.79 6.26 7.99
N ASN A 85 22.49 5.63 6.83
CA ASN A 85 22.52 4.18 6.69
C ASN A 85 23.38 3.71 5.51
N ASN A 86 23.69 4.60 4.54
CA ASN A 86 24.41 4.28 3.31
C ASN A 86 23.89 2.98 2.66
N PRO A 87 22.61 2.95 2.22
CA PRO A 87 21.99 1.74 1.68
C PRO A 87 22.53 1.39 0.30
N ASP A 88 22.55 0.09 -0.04
CA ASP A 88 22.85 -0.41 -1.37
C ASP A 88 21.64 -0.27 -2.31
N ILE A 89 20.44 -0.33 -1.71
CA ILE A 89 19.15 -0.18 -2.40
C ILE A 89 18.13 0.52 -1.51
N ILE A 90 17.32 1.40 -2.11
CA ILE A 90 16.14 2.01 -1.48
C ILE A 90 14.88 1.52 -2.19
N PHE A 91 13.90 1.04 -1.42
CA PHE A 91 12.53 0.84 -1.87
C PHE A 91 11.70 2.07 -1.48
N ALA A 92 11.05 2.70 -2.46
CA ALA A 92 10.16 3.82 -2.22
C ALA A 92 8.73 3.45 -2.63
N GLU A 93 7.85 3.24 -1.63
CA GLU A 93 6.46 2.87 -1.82
C GLU A 93 5.62 4.12 -2.10
N SER A 94 5.00 4.22 -3.28
CA SER A 94 4.06 5.28 -3.60
C SER A 94 2.69 5.05 -2.95
N VAL A 95 1.94 6.14 -2.76
CA VAL A 95 0.52 6.06 -2.38
C VAL A 95 -0.26 5.19 -3.37
N GLY A 96 -1.16 4.35 -2.85
CA GLY A 96 -1.86 3.37 -3.69
C GLY A 96 -2.86 3.96 -4.69
N SER A 97 -3.20 5.24 -4.59
CA SER A 97 -4.02 5.97 -5.57
C SER A 97 -3.20 6.82 -6.55
N CYS A 98 -1.85 6.87 -6.41
CA CYS A 98 -1.01 7.67 -7.30
C CYS A 98 -0.70 6.97 -8.61
N THR A 99 -0.68 7.74 -9.70
CA THR A 99 -0.19 7.38 -11.03
C THR A 99 0.66 8.51 -11.60
N ASP A 100 1.13 8.42 -12.85
CA ASP A 100 2.04 9.37 -13.51
C ASP A 100 3.42 9.46 -12.83
N LEU A 101 3.86 8.37 -12.19
CA LEU A 101 5.15 8.32 -11.47
C LEU A 101 6.34 8.48 -12.43
N ALA A 102 6.22 8.05 -13.67
CA ALA A 102 7.25 8.24 -14.69
C ALA A 102 7.53 9.73 -14.93
N ALA A 103 6.49 10.53 -15.18
CA ALA A 103 6.64 11.95 -15.48
C ALA A 103 6.91 12.81 -14.24
N THR A 104 6.39 12.41 -13.06
CA THR A 104 6.35 13.27 -11.88
C THR A 104 7.38 12.93 -10.82
N VAL A 105 7.96 11.74 -10.87
CA VAL A 105 8.97 11.25 -9.91
C VAL A 105 10.24 10.79 -10.62
N ILE A 106 10.14 9.80 -11.55
CA ILE A 106 11.32 9.19 -12.16
C ILE A 106 12.08 10.18 -13.05
N ASN A 107 11.38 10.80 -14.00
CA ASN A 107 12.02 11.74 -14.93
C ASN A 107 12.60 12.96 -14.21
N PRO A 108 11.95 13.58 -13.22
CA PRO A 108 12.57 14.61 -12.38
C PRO A 108 13.82 14.12 -11.64
N LEU A 109 13.81 12.95 -10.98
CA LEU A 109 14.98 12.41 -10.29
C LEU A 109 16.15 12.20 -11.25
N LEU A 110 15.89 11.63 -12.44
CA LEU A 110 16.94 11.43 -13.47
C LEU A 110 17.42 12.74 -14.08
N SER A 111 16.52 13.74 -14.28
CA SER A 111 16.88 15.01 -14.89
C SER A 111 17.71 15.90 -13.96
N PHE A 112 17.35 15.96 -12.67
CA PHE A 112 18.00 16.84 -11.70
C PHE A 112 19.20 16.20 -11.02
N ASN A 113 19.27 14.87 -11.04
CA ASN A 113 20.30 14.07 -10.39
C ASN A 113 20.92 13.06 -11.36
N ALA A 114 21.28 13.51 -12.56
CA ALA A 114 21.96 12.67 -13.54
C ALA A 114 23.18 11.98 -12.89
N ASP A 115 23.39 10.73 -13.22
CA ASP A 115 24.50 9.91 -12.74
C ASP A 115 24.50 9.61 -11.22
N LYS A 116 23.39 9.83 -10.50
CA LYS A 116 23.27 9.44 -9.09
C LYS A 116 22.43 8.18 -8.88
N TYR A 117 21.42 7.95 -9.70
CA TYR A 117 20.40 6.91 -9.49
C TYR A 117 20.28 5.97 -10.67
N GLU A 118 20.08 4.69 -10.36
CA GLU A 118 19.46 3.69 -11.24
C GLU A 118 18.06 3.42 -10.72
N ILE A 119 17.02 3.64 -11.54
CA ILE A 119 15.62 3.60 -11.08
C ILE A 119 14.86 2.50 -11.82
N VAL A 120 14.08 1.71 -11.08
CA VAL A 120 13.13 0.72 -11.61
C VAL A 120 11.77 0.96 -10.98
N LEU A 121 10.70 0.94 -11.78
CA LEU A 121 9.31 1.01 -11.32
C LEU A 121 8.68 -0.39 -11.35
N SER A 122 8.43 -0.96 -10.18
CA SER A 122 7.62 -2.17 -10.02
C SER A 122 6.19 -1.81 -9.62
N VAL A 123 5.22 -2.15 -10.44
CA VAL A 123 3.79 -1.92 -10.14
C VAL A 123 3.13 -3.22 -9.73
N PHE A 124 2.51 -3.23 -8.55
CA PHE A 124 1.85 -4.38 -7.97
C PHE A 124 0.34 -4.37 -8.26
N ALA A 125 -0.17 -5.50 -8.73
CA ALA A 125 -1.59 -5.74 -8.93
C ALA A 125 -2.05 -6.98 -8.15
N ASP A 126 -3.12 -6.85 -7.36
CA ASP A 126 -3.82 -8.02 -6.79
C ASP A 126 -4.51 -8.76 -7.94
N VAL A 127 -4.12 -10.01 -8.16
CA VAL A 127 -4.64 -10.83 -9.27
C VAL A 127 -6.16 -10.96 -9.25
N ARG A 128 -6.78 -10.93 -8.07
CA ARG A 128 -8.23 -11.06 -7.89
C ARG A 128 -8.98 -9.80 -8.32
N LEU A 129 -8.36 -8.61 -8.21
CA LEU A 129 -8.88 -7.35 -8.71
C LEU A 129 -8.62 -7.22 -10.21
N LEU A 130 -7.45 -7.67 -10.66
CA LEU A 130 -7.03 -7.58 -12.06
C LEU A 130 -7.88 -8.44 -12.98
N LEU A 131 -8.27 -9.65 -12.58
CA LEU A 131 -9.02 -10.56 -13.44
C LEU A 131 -10.42 -10.03 -13.83
N PRO A 132 -11.29 -9.59 -12.90
CA PRO A 132 -12.56 -8.95 -13.26
C PRO A 132 -12.37 -7.71 -14.15
N PHE A 133 -11.36 -6.89 -13.85
CA PHE A 133 -11.02 -5.72 -14.67
C PHE A 133 -10.68 -6.10 -16.13
N LEU A 134 -9.82 -7.11 -16.34
CA LEU A 134 -9.46 -7.58 -17.69
C LEU A 134 -10.62 -8.21 -18.47
N ARG A 135 -11.62 -8.74 -17.77
CA ARG A 135 -12.82 -9.33 -18.38
C ARG A 135 -13.91 -8.32 -18.67
N ASN A 136 -13.72 -7.04 -18.31
CA ASN A 136 -14.77 -6.04 -18.33
C ASN A 136 -16.03 -6.49 -17.55
N GLU A 137 -15.83 -7.24 -16.46
CA GLU A 137 -16.88 -7.61 -15.53
C GLU A 137 -17.32 -6.37 -14.73
N LYS A 138 -18.43 -6.49 -13.96
CA LYS A 138 -18.91 -5.38 -13.14
C LYS A 138 -17.77 -4.84 -12.27
N ASN A 139 -17.42 -3.59 -12.49
CA ASN A 139 -16.36 -2.90 -11.74
C ASN A 139 -16.71 -2.83 -10.26
N ILE A 140 -15.73 -3.11 -9.40
CA ILE A 140 -15.85 -2.93 -7.95
C ILE A 140 -15.87 -1.44 -7.62
N PHE A 141 -15.01 -0.66 -8.28
CA PHE A 141 -14.86 0.78 -8.11
C PHE A 141 -15.49 1.55 -9.26
N TYR A 142 -15.72 2.85 -9.07
CA TYR A 142 -16.19 3.74 -10.13
C TYR A 142 -15.14 3.88 -11.26
N ASP A 143 -15.60 4.31 -12.43
CA ASP A 143 -14.77 4.39 -13.63
C ASP A 143 -13.54 5.32 -13.45
N THR A 144 -13.69 6.40 -12.69
CA THR A 144 -12.60 7.32 -12.36
C THR A 144 -11.50 6.65 -11.52
N VAL A 145 -11.87 5.77 -10.59
CA VAL A 145 -10.91 4.97 -9.80
C VAL A 145 -10.28 3.87 -10.65
N ASN A 146 -11.06 3.24 -11.52
CA ASN A 146 -10.55 2.24 -12.47
C ASN A 146 -9.57 2.86 -13.49
N TYR A 147 -9.78 4.12 -13.87
CA TYR A 147 -8.82 4.87 -14.69
C TYR A 147 -7.45 4.97 -14.01
N ILE A 148 -7.41 5.31 -12.73
CA ILE A 148 -6.15 5.33 -11.96
C ILE A 148 -5.48 3.95 -12.00
N TYR A 149 -6.25 2.89 -11.72
CA TYR A 149 -5.76 1.53 -11.72
C TYR A 149 -5.15 1.13 -13.07
N GLU A 150 -5.84 1.43 -14.18
CA GLU A 150 -5.35 1.14 -15.54
C GLU A 150 -4.03 1.87 -15.82
N LYS A 151 -3.96 3.18 -15.51
CA LYS A 151 -2.76 3.99 -15.73
C LYS A 151 -1.56 3.51 -14.90
N GLN A 152 -1.78 3.05 -13.67
CA GLN A 152 -0.72 2.41 -12.88
C GLN A 152 -0.15 1.16 -13.57
N LEU A 153 -1.01 0.30 -14.12
CA LEU A 153 -0.56 -0.91 -14.82
C LEU A 153 0.21 -0.56 -16.12
N GLU A 154 -0.22 0.50 -16.80
CA GLU A 154 0.39 0.95 -18.06
C GLU A 154 1.81 1.52 -17.86
N GLU A 155 2.11 2.18 -16.74
CA GLU A 155 3.43 2.81 -16.52
C GLU A 155 4.51 1.87 -15.97
N ALA A 156 4.19 0.62 -15.60
CA ALA A 156 5.13 -0.33 -15.00
C ALA A 156 6.33 -0.66 -15.91
N ASP A 157 7.56 -0.64 -15.35
CA ASP A 157 8.72 -1.33 -15.92
C ASP A 157 8.57 -2.85 -15.68
N ILE A 158 8.22 -3.22 -14.43
CA ILE A 158 7.93 -4.59 -14.01
C ILE A 158 6.50 -4.62 -13.46
N LEU A 159 5.63 -5.38 -14.11
CA LEU A 159 4.27 -5.61 -13.63
C LEU A 159 4.25 -6.85 -12.74
N VAL A 160 4.03 -6.66 -11.45
CA VAL A 160 4.00 -7.73 -10.43
C VAL A 160 2.57 -8.13 -10.16
N ILE A 161 2.19 -9.30 -10.65
CA ILE A 161 0.87 -9.90 -10.39
C ILE A 161 0.94 -10.66 -9.06
N ASN A 162 0.47 -10.02 -8.02
CA ASN A 162 0.63 -10.51 -6.65
C ASN A 162 -0.59 -11.32 -6.18
N LYS A 163 -0.40 -12.05 -5.07
CA LYS A 163 -1.39 -12.89 -4.40
C LYS A 163 -1.86 -14.07 -5.27
N ILE A 164 -0.98 -14.61 -6.11
CA ILE A 164 -1.31 -15.76 -6.98
C ILE A 164 -1.61 -17.04 -6.20
N ASP A 165 -1.17 -17.14 -4.96
CA ASP A 165 -1.47 -18.22 -4.00
C ASP A 165 -2.95 -18.30 -3.63
N LEU A 166 -3.72 -17.25 -3.89
CA LEU A 166 -5.18 -17.22 -3.67
C LEU A 166 -5.98 -17.73 -4.88
N LEU A 167 -5.30 -18.17 -5.93
CA LEU A 167 -5.91 -18.78 -7.12
C LEU A 167 -5.58 -20.28 -7.17
N ASN A 168 -6.53 -21.09 -7.67
CA ASN A 168 -6.22 -22.45 -8.07
C ASN A 168 -5.47 -22.47 -9.40
N GLU A 169 -4.93 -23.65 -9.79
CA GLU A 169 -4.11 -23.80 -11.01
C GLU A 169 -4.84 -23.40 -12.29
N GLN A 170 -6.11 -23.73 -12.41
CA GLN A 170 -6.92 -23.38 -13.60
C GLN A 170 -7.12 -21.87 -13.70
N GLN A 171 -7.47 -21.23 -12.57
CA GLN A 171 -7.61 -19.77 -12.48
C GLN A 171 -6.29 -19.07 -12.80
N LEU A 172 -5.17 -19.57 -12.28
CA LEU A 172 -3.85 -18.99 -12.54
C LEU A 172 -3.45 -19.15 -14.01
N SER A 173 -3.69 -20.30 -14.63
CA SER A 173 -3.43 -20.50 -16.05
C SER A 173 -4.25 -19.57 -16.93
N PHE A 174 -5.53 -19.40 -16.62
CA PHE A 174 -6.41 -18.45 -17.30
C PHE A 174 -5.95 -16.99 -17.12
N ALA A 175 -5.58 -16.61 -15.88
CA ALA A 175 -5.03 -15.30 -15.57
C ALA A 175 -3.80 -14.98 -16.43
N LYS A 176 -2.85 -15.91 -16.50
CA LYS A 176 -1.63 -15.76 -17.30
C LYS A 176 -1.93 -15.47 -18.77
N LYS A 177 -2.94 -16.14 -19.34
CA LYS A 177 -3.35 -15.92 -20.72
C LYS A 177 -3.87 -14.50 -20.95
N LEU A 178 -4.84 -14.05 -20.14
CA LEU A 178 -5.42 -12.72 -20.26
C LEU A 178 -4.39 -11.59 -20.04
N ILE A 179 -3.51 -11.78 -19.05
CA ILE A 179 -2.47 -10.80 -18.72
C ILE A 179 -1.45 -10.71 -19.86
N ALA A 180 -1.06 -11.84 -20.45
CA ALA A 180 -0.16 -11.86 -21.60
C ALA A 180 -0.78 -11.21 -22.85
N GLU A 181 -2.07 -11.36 -23.05
CA GLU A 181 -2.81 -10.70 -24.15
C GLU A 181 -2.82 -9.16 -24.01
N LYS A 182 -3.04 -8.64 -22.79
CA LYS A 182 -3.12 -7.18 -22.54
C LYS A 182 -1.73 -6.54 -22.32
N PHE A 183 -0.82 -7.22 -21.63
CA PHE A 183 0.46 -6.67 -21.16
C PHE A 183 1.68 -7.47 -21.60
N GLY A 184 1.59 -8.24 -22.69
CA GLY A 184 2.68 -9.10 -23.16
C GLY A 184 3.96 -8.37 -23.61
N ASN A 185 3.91 -7.06 -23.76
CA ASN A 185 5.06 -6.19 -24.03
C ASN A 185 5.82 -5.76 -22.76
N LYS A 186 5.34 -6.13 -21.55
CA LYS A 186 5.93 -5.76 -20.27
C LYS A 186 6.67 -6.95 -19.63
N ILE A 187 7.58 -6.64 -18.73
CA ILE A 187 8.16 -7.66 -17.84
C ILE A 187 7.11 -8.01 -16.80
N ILE A 188 6.58 -9.24 -16.82
CA ILE A 188 5.55 -9.71 -15.91
C ILE A 188 6.15 -10.68 -14.92
N HIS A 189 5.88 -10.45 -13.63
CA HIS A 189 6.24 -11.38 -12.56
C HIS A 189 5.00 -11.82 -11.79
N TYR A 190 4.83 -13.14 -11.65
CA TYR A 190 3.73 -13.73 -10.86
C TYR A 190 4.23 -14.02 -9.46
N GLN A 191 3.65 -13.35 -8.44
CA GLN A 191 4.20 -13.32 -7.08
C GLN A 191 3.22 -13.78 -6.02
N ASN A 192 3.77 -14.52 -5.05
CA ASN A 192 3.25 -14.60 -3.69
C ASN A 192 4.23 -13.87 -2.77
N SER A 193 3.84 -12.70 -2.25
CA SER A 193 4.72 -11.87 -1.40
C SER A 193 5.06 -12.50 -0.04
N LEU A 194 4.37 -13.56 0.36
CA LEU A 194 4.68 -14.33 1.57
C LEU A 194 5.70 -15.46 1.31
N SER A 195 6.03 -15.72 0.05
CA SER A 195 7.01 -16.74 -0.36
C SER A 195 8.39 -16.12 -0.59
N LYS A 196 9.38 -16.51 0.24
CA LYS A 196 10.77 -16.06 0.08
C LYS A 196 11.32 -16.32 -1.33
N LYS A 197 10.98 -17.46 -1.93
CA LYS A 197 11.39 -17.82 -3.30
C LYS A 197 10.82 -16.85 -4.31
N SER A 198 9.53 -16.51 -4.19
CA SER A 198 8.84 -15.60 -5.10
C SER A 198 9.41 -14.18 -5.00
N VAL A 199 9.65 -13.72 -3.78
CA VAL A 199 10.28 -12.41 -3.51
C VAL A 199 11.71 -12.36 -4.06
N ALA A 200 12.50 -13.42 -3.89
CA ALA A 200 13.86 -13.50 -4.45
C ALA A 200 13.85 -13.40 -5.99
N GLN A 201 12.89 -14.00 -6.67
CA GLN A 201 12.72 -13.91 -8.11
C GLN A 201 12.37 -12.47 -8.56
N TRP A 202 11.48 -11.79 -7.82
CA TRP A 202 11.20 -10.38 -8.07
C TRP A 202 12.45 -9.51 -7.90
N LEU A 203 13.20 -9.69 -6.81
CA LEU A 203 14.47 -8.98 -6.59
C LEU A 203 15.50 -9.21 -7.69
N GLN A 204 15.56 -10.43 -8.24
CA GLN A 204 16.42 -10.72 -9.39
C GLN A 204 15.99 -9.92 -10.62
N LEU A 205 14.68 -9.84 -10.91
CA LEU A 205 14.16 -9.02 -12.00
C LEU A 205 14.44 -7.54 -11.78
N VAL A 206 14.20 -7.03 -10.58
CA VAL A 206 14.54 -5.64 -10.20
C VAL A 206 16.00 -5.36 -10.44
N ASN A 207 16.90 -6.24 -9.95
CA ASN A 207 18.35 -6.05 -10.11
C ASN A 207 18.80 -6.06 -11.58
N ASN A 208 18.18 -6.90 -12.41
CA ASN A 208 18.51 -7.00 -13.84
C ASN A 208 18.03 -5.79 -14.65
N ASN A 209 17.14 -4.96 -14.11
CA ASN A 209 16.55 -3.81 -14.80
C ASN A 209 17.04 -2.45 -14.29
N PHE A 210 18.00 -2.40 -13.37
CA PHE A 210 18.57 -1.15 -12.87
C PHE A 210 19.44 -0.38 -13.86
N HIS A 211 19.85 -0.96 -14.97
CA HIS A 211 20.77 -0.31 -15.92
C HIS A 211 20.15 0.81 -16.76
N ASN A 212 18.91 1.19 -16.50
CA ASN A 212 18.22 2.19 -17.29
C ASN A 212 18.25 3.56 -16.58
N THR A 213 19.16 4.42 -17.00
CA THR A 213 19.28 5.83 -16.58
C THR A 213 18.60 6.82 -17.53
N ALA A 214 17.98 6.33 -18.61
CA ALA A 214 17.27 7.19 -19.57
C ALA A 214 15.89 7.63 -19.04
N LEU A 215 15.47 8.82 -19.47
CA LEU A 215 14.11 9.30 -19.19
C LEU A 215 13.08 8.31 -19.70
N ARG A 216 12.04 8.08 -18.91
CA ARG A 216 10.93 7.19 -19.25
C ARG A 216 9.96 7.85 -20.22
N SER A 217 9.41 7.04 -21.13
CA SER A 217 8.21 7.44 -21.87
C SER A 217 7.07 7.65 -20.88
N THR A 218 6.30 8.67 -21.11
CA THR A 218 5.22 9.11 -20.21
C THR A 218 3.86 8.80 -20.83
N LEU A 219 2.89 8.57 -19.96
CA LEU A 219 1.51 8.38 -20.37
C LEU A 219 0.83 9.75 -20.52
N ASP A 220 -0.19 9.79 -21.40
CA ASP A 220 -1.13 10.90 -21.40
C ASP A 220 -2.16 10.66 -20.30
N ILE A 221 -2.05 11.45 -19.23
CA ILE A 221 -2.90 11.38 -18.05
C ILE A 221 -3.85 12.56 -18.03
N ASP A 222 -5.15 12.25 -18.04
CA ASP A 222 -6.20 13.23 -17.77
C ASP A 222 -6.26 13.48 -16.25
N TYR A 223 -5.77 14.64 -15.84
CA TYR A 223 -5.70 15.00 -14.42
C TYR A 223 -7.07 15.30 -13.79
N ASP A 224 -8.09 15.63 -14.59
CA ASP A 224 -9.44 15.84 -14.09
C ASP A 224 -10.08 14.51 -13.74
N ILE A 225 -9.91 13.48 -14.58
CA ILE A 225 -10.35 12.12 -14.27
C ILE A 225 -9.55 11.54 -13.11
N TYR A 226 -8.23 11.74 -13.11
CA TYR A 226 -7.35 11.29 -12.04
C TYR A 226 -7.75 11.90 -10.69
N GLY A 227 -7.89 13.24 -10.62
CA GLY A 227 -8.29 13.94 -9.40
C GLY A 227 -9.70 13.56 -8.93
N ALA A 228 -10.63 13.35 -9.85
CA ALA A 228 -11.96 12.85 -9.51
C ALA A 228 -11.88 11.44 -8.88
N GLY A 229 -11.06 10.54 -9.44
CA GLY A 229 -10.87 9.18 -8.91
C GLY A 229 -10.24 9.17 -7.51
N GLU A 230 -9.25 10.02 -7.23
CA GLU A 230 -8.71 10.17 -5.88
C GLU A 230 -9.79 10.70 -4.91
N ALA A 231 -10.58 11.69 -5.31
CA ALA A 231 -11.63 12.28 -4.50
C ALA A 231 -12.83 11.32 -4.22
N GLU A 232 -12.99 10.26 -5.00
CA GLU A 232 -13.99 9.20 -4.70
C GLU A 232 -13.60 8.34 -3.50
N LEU A 233 -12.32 8.27 -3.16
CA LEU A 233 -11.82 7.49 -2.02
C LEU A 233 -11.81 8.37 -0.76
N ALA A 234 -12.69 8.09 0.18
CA ALA A 234 -12.63 8.68 1.52
C ALA A 234 -11.45 8.09 2.29
N TRP A 235 -10.71 8.96 2.95
CA TRP A 235 -9.57 8.62 3.79
C TRP A 235 -9.94 8.85 5.24
N LEU A 236 -9.68 7.86 6.09
CA LEU A 236 -9.82 7.98 7.53
C LEU A 236 -8.61 7.32 8.20
N ASP A 237 -7.99 8.09 9.09
CA ASP A 237 -6.93 7.65 9.98
C ASP A 237 -7.38 7.91 11.41
N GLU A 238 -7.27 6.91 12.27
CA GLU A 238 -7.69 7.02 13.65
C GLU A 238 -6.82 6.15 14.56
N GLU A 239 -6.49 6.66 15.75
CA GLU A 239 -5.90 5.90 16.83
C GLU A 239 -6.94 5.71 17.92
N ILE A 240 -7.11 4.48 18.38
CA ILE A 240 -7.99 4.16 19.49
C ILE A 240 -7.26 3.34 20.54
N GLY A 241 -7.61 3.59 21.81
CA GLY A 241 -7.20 2.78 22.94
C GLY A 241 -8.37 1.95 23.48
N ILE A 242 -8.23 0.63 23.56
CA ILE A 242 -9.25 -0.26 24.13
C ILE A 242 -8.80 -0.70 25.51
N VAL A 243 -9.66 -0.51 26.51
CA VAL A 243 -9.40 -0.90 27.91
C VAL A 243 -10.53 -1.79 28.42
N THR A 244 -10.19 -2.88 29.08
CA THR A 244 -11.13 -3.83 29.68
C THR A 244 -10.84 -4.01 31.17
N LYS A 245 -11.85 -4.40 31.95
CA LYS A 245 -11.68 -4.74 33.37
C LYS A 245 -10.98 -6.09 33.61
N GLY A 246 -10.84 -6.88 32.57
CA GLY A 246 -10.13 -8.16 32.53
C GLY A 246 -9.25 -8.21 31.28
N ASN A 247 -8.58 -9.29 31.04
CA ASN A 247 -7.59 -9.42 29.96
C ASN A 247 -8.18 -9.59 28.55
N GLY A 248 -9.30 -8.94 28.26
CA GLY A 248 -10.08 -9.11 27.02
C GLY A 248 -9.81 -8.12 25.90
N ALA A 249 -8.84 -7.19 26.06
CA ALA A 249 -8.65 -6.08 25.12
C ALA A 249 -8.33 -6.52 23.69
N VAL A 250 -7.51 -7.55 23.50
CA VAL A 250 -7.22 -8.13 22.17
C VAL A 250 -8.48 -8.71 21.53
N ALA A 251 -9.33 -9.38 22.30
CA ALA A 251 -10.59 -9.93 21.77
C ALA A 251 -11.56 -8.82 21.38
N ALA A 252 -11.65 -7.74 22.15
CA ALA A 252 -12.45 -6.57 21.83
C ALA A 252 -11.95 -5.87 20.55
N ALA A 253 -10.62 -5.77 20.36
CA ALA A 253 -10.03 -5.22 19.14
C ALA A 253 -10.41 -6.05 17.90
N TYR A 254 -10.32 -7.37 17.95
CA TYR A 254 -10.77 -8.23 16.84
C TYR A 254 -12.27 -8.09 16.57
N LEU A 255 -13.09 -7.98 17.61
CA LEU A 255 -14.53 -7.77 17.44
C LEU A 255 -14.83 -6.45 16.74
N LEU A 256 -14.14 -5.36 17.12
CA LEU A 256 -14.26 -4.06 16.47
C LEU A 256 -13.85 -4.14 14.99
N ILE A 257 -12.69 -4.72 14.69
CA ILE A 257 -12.19 -4.90 13.34
C ILE A 257 -13.20 -5.64 12.47
N HIS A 258 -13.76 -6.75 12.99
CA HIS A 258 -14.78 -7.52 12.31
C HIS A 258 -16.05 -6.70 12.05
N LYS A 259 -16.55 -5.95 13.04
CA LYS A 259 -17.74 -5.10 12.89
C LYS A 259 -17.53 -4.01 11.84
N ILE A 260 -16.39 -3.33 11.82
CA ILE A 260 -16.07 -2.32 10.80
C ILE A 260 -16.07 -2.94 9.41
N TYR A 261 -15.38 -4.07 9.24
CA TYR A 261 -15.30 -4.75 7.95
C TYR A 261 -16.66 -5.24 7.47
N SER A 262 -17.43 -5.91 8.33
CA SER A 262 -18.78 -6.42 8.00
C SER A 262 -19.74 -5.29 7.60
N ARG A 263 -19.76 -4.17 8.32
CA ARG A 263 -20.61 -3.03 7.99
C ARG A 263 -20.29 -2.41 6.63
N LEU A 264 -19.01 -2.31 6.28
CA LEU A 264 -18.59 -1.82 4.97
C LEU A 264 -19.00 -2.78 3.85
N THR A 265 -18.82 -4.07 4.03
CA THR A 265 -19.11 -5.10 3.01
C THR A 265 -20.61 -5.33 2.84
N GLU A 266 -21.38 -5.41 3.91
CA GLU A 266 -22.85 -5.58 3.90
C GLU A 266 -23.56 -4.40 3.22
N ASN A 267 -23.01 -3.20 3.34
CA ASN A 267 -23.52 -2.00 2.66
C ASN A 267 -22.88 -1.77 1.27
N ASN A 268 -22.10 -2.72 0.77
CA ASN A 268 -21.45 -2.67 -0.55
C ASN A 268 -20.56 -1.44 -0.77
N TYR A 269 -19.86 -0.93 0.26
CA TYR A 269 -18.86 0.11 0.09
C TYR A 269 -17.56 -0.49 -0.44
N PRO A 270 -17.07 -0.05 -1.62
CA PRO A 270 -15.82 -0.55 -2.16
C PRO A 270 -14.64 -0.16 -1.29
N ILE A 271 -13.92 -1.16 -0.78
CA ILE A 271 -12.76 -1.00 0.09
C ILE A 271 -11.50 -1.08 -0.76
N GLY A 272 -10.80 0.05 -0.92
CA GLY A 272 -9.46 0.07 -1.50
C GLY A 272 -8.47 -0.61 -0.58
N HIS A 273 -8.37 -0.13 0.66
CA HIS A 273 -7.80 -0.88 1.78
C HIS A 273 -8.41 -0.45 3.12
N LEU A 274 -8.43 -1.38 4.05
CA LEU A 274 -8.77 -1.19 5.44
C LEU A 274 -7.67 -1.88 6.26
N LYS A 275 -6.83 -1.10 6.92
CA LYS A 275 -5.65 -1.58 7.66
C LYS A 275 -5.79 -1.27 9.13
N PHE A 276 -5.36 -2.21 9.95
CA PHE A 276 -5.29 -2.06 11.40
C PHE A 276 -3.89 -2.47 11.86
N LEU A 277 -3.29 -1.66 12.73
CA LEU A 277 -2.11 -2.05 13.50
C LEU A 277 -2.51 -2.15 14.96
N MET A 278 -2.49 -3.35 15.49
CA MET A 278 -2.76 -3.65 16.90
C MET A 278 -1.44 -3.69 17.65
N ASP A 279 -1.32 -2.91 18.72
CA ASP A 279 -0.15 -2.86 19.61
C ASP A 279 -0.56 -3.15 21.04
N ASP A 280 -0.12 -4.26 21.59
CA ASP A 280 -0.37 -4.68 22.96
C ASP A 280 0.77 -4.29 23.93
N GLY A 281 1.70 -3.45 23.47
CA GLY A 281 2.89 -3.00 24.18
C GLY A 281 4.06 -3.98 24.14
N THR A 282 3.90 -5.14 23.51
CA THR A 282 4.97 -6.15 23.33
C THR A 282 5.06 -6.72 21.93
N GLU A 283 3.93 -6.78 21.23
CA GLU A 283 3.84 -7.28 19.87
C GLU A 283 2.94 -6.37 19.05
N GLN A 284 3.38 -6.08 17.83
CA GLN A 284 2.56 -5.38 16.83
C GLN A 284 2.04 -6.36 15.79
N ARG A 285 0.74 -6.29 15.51
CA ARG A 285 0.06 -7.14 14.52
C ARG A 285 -0.68 -6.28 13.52
N LYS A 286 -0.35 -6.45 12.26
CA LYS A 286 -1.05 -5.80 11.14
C LYS A 286 -2.12 -6.72 10.58
N ILE A 287 -3.33 -6.17 10.42
CA ILE A 287 -4.48 -6.80 9.76
C ILE A 287 -4.88 -5.90 8.60
N SER A 288 -5.19 -6.49 7.45
CA SER A 288 -5.55 -5.71 6.26
C SER A 288 -6.63 -6.41 5.46
N PHE A 289 -7.59 -5.62 4.95
CA PHE A 289 -8.67 -6.07 4.07
C PHE A 289 -8.78 -5.16 2.85
N ASN A 290 -9.36 -5.70 1.80
CA ASN A 290 -9.90 -4.99 0.64
C ASN A 290 -11.28 -5.56 0.28
N SER A 291 -11.93 -5.03 -0.77
CA SER A 291 -13.27 -5.47 -1.19
C SER A 291 -13.38 -6.94 -1.61
N ILE A 292 -12.26 -7.63 -1.82
CA ILE A 292 -12.22 -8.99 -2.36
C ILE A 292 -11.83 -9.99 -1.26
N ASP A 293 -11.37 -9.51 -0.12
CA ASP A 293 -10.96 -10.39 0.98
C ASP A 293 -12.19 -11.02 1.64
N ILE A 294 -12.01 -12.22 2.16
CA ILE A 294 -12.99 -12.88 3.03
C ILE A 294 -12.44 -12.74 4.44
N ASP A 295 -13.28 -12.34 5.38
CA ASP A 295 -12.87 -12.26 6.78
C ASP A 295 -12.56 -13.66 7.32
N THR A 296 -11.28 -14.01 7.32
CA THR A 296 -10.77 -15.25 7.88
C THR A 296 -10.23 -15.11 9.31
N ASN A 297 -10.29 -13.89 9.87
CA ASN A 297 -9.67 -13.56 11.16
C ASN A 297 -10.40 -14.10 12.40
N ALA A 298 -11.51 -14.80 12.20
CA ALA A 298 -12.17 -15.56 13.29
C ALA A 298 -11.25 -16.60 13.96
N ASN A 299 -10.13 -16.98 13.30
CA ASN A 299 -9.18 -18.01 13.74
C ASN A 299 -7.88 -17.43 14.29
N ALA A 300 -7.92 -16.32 15.05
CA ALA A 300 -6.73 -15.77 15.68
C ALA A 300 -6.11 -16.78 16.65
N THR A 301 -5.01 -17.37 16.22
CA THR A 301 -4.12 -18.21 17.03
C THR A 301 -3.71 -17.50 18.32
N LYS A 302 -3.71 -18.21 19.44
CA LYS A 302 -3.30 -17.82 20.81
C LYS A 302 -3.35 -16.31 21.04
N ARG A 303 -4.53 -15.80 21.44
CA ARG A 303 -4.73 -14.43 21.86
C ARG A 303 -3.98 -14.19 23.16
N ARG A 304 -3.07 -13.20 23.17
CA ARG A 304 -2.49 -12.75 24.41
C ARG A 304 -3.57 -12.09 25.27
N GLU A 305 -3.56 -12.37 26.53
CA GLU A 305 -4.45 -11.75 27.49
C GLU A 305 -3.82 -10.44 27.98
N THR A 306 -4.48 -9.32 27.70
CA THR A 306 -4.11 -7.98 28.19
C THR A 306 -5.38 -7.17 28.47
N ASP A 307 -5.30 -6.24 29.40
CA ASP A 307 -6.39 -5.33 29.75
C ASP A 307 -6.40 -4.07 28.87
N ARG A 308 -5.33 -3.82 28.10
CA ARG A 308 -5.18 -2.65 27.22
C ARG A 308 -4.54 -3.02 25.88
N ILE A 309 -5.01 -2.35 24.81
CA ILE A 309 -4.42 -2.42 23.47
C ILE A 309 -4.63 -1.08 22.73
N ILE A 310 -3.67 -0.68 21.92
CA ILE A 310 -3.80 0.42 20.96
C ILE A 310 -4.09 -0.16 19.58
N VAL A 311 -4.99 0.45 18.84
CA VAL A 311 -5.30 0.08 17.46
C VAL A 311 -5.24 1.33 16.60
N LEU A 312 -4.38 1.31 15.57
CA LEU A 312 -4.39 2.30 14.51
C LEU A 312 -5.26 1.79 13.37
N ILE A 313 -6.09 2.66 12.83
CA ILE A 313 -7.01 2.39 11.73
C ILE A 313 -6.64 3.27 10.55
N ASN A 314 -6.35 2.68 9.38
CA ASN A 314 -6.28 3.40 8.12
C ASN A 314 -7.32 2.82 7.16
N ALA A 315 -8.35 3.58 6.84
CA ALA A 315 -9.40 3.22 5.90
C ALA A 315 -9.32 4.08 4.64
N ARG A 316 -9.33 3.43 3.47
CA ARG A 316 -9.43 4.06 2.14
C ARG A 316 -10.58 3.36 1.43
N VAL A 317 -11.75 4.00 1.47
CA VAL A 317 -13.03 3.41 1.07
C VAL A 317 -13.75 4.35 0.13
N GLN A 318 -14.32 3.83 -0.96
CA GLN A 318 -15.12 4.65 -1.86
C GLN A 318 -16.40 5.11 -1.18
N GLY A 319 -16.51 6.43 -0.98
CA GLY A 319 -17.62 7.03 -0.24
C GLY A 319 -17.31 8.42 0.29
N SER A 320 -18.06 8.87 1.29
CA SER A 320 -17.80 10.14 1.97
C SER A 320 -17.07 9.93 3.30
N PRO A 321 -16.17 10.85 3.70
CA PRO A 321 -15.48 10.78 4.99
C PRO A 321 -16.45 10.71 6.18
N VAL A 322 -17.53 11.48 6.13
CA VAL A 322 -18.56 11.51 7.19
C VAL A 322 -19.21 10.13 7.37
N LEU A 323 -19.52 9.45 6.26
CA LEU A 323 -20.10 8.12 6.29
C LEU A 323 -19.16 7.09 6.90
N ILE A 324 -17.89 7.11 6.51
CA ILE A 324 -16.89 6.15 7.05
C ILE A 324 -16.68 6.41 8.53
N GLN A 325 -16.59 7.66 8.95
CA GLN A 325 -16.51 8.03 10.36
C GLN A 325 -17.73 7.53 11.15
N GLN A 326 -18.94 7.66 10.61
CA GLN A 326 -20.16 7.15 11.24
C GLN A 326 -20.12 5.62 11.38
N ILE A 327 -19.73 4.90 10.33
CA ILE A 327 -19.63 3.42 10.37
C ILE A 327 -18.66 2.96 11.46
N ILE A 328 -17.50 3.62 11.58
CA ILE A 328 -16.50 3.28 12.61
C ILE A 328 -17.03 3.64 14.00
N GLY A 329 -17.62 4.82 14.18
CA GLY A 329 -18.22 5.24 15.47
C GLY A 329 -19.30 4.29 15.95
N ASP A 330 -20.22 3.87 15.05
CA ASP A 330 -21.24 2.87 15.38
C ASP A 330 -20.63 1.51 15.77
N ALA A 331 -19.57 1.09 15.08
CA ALA A 331 -18.87 -0.16 15.42
C ALA A 331 -18.15 -0.06 16.78
N ILE A 332 -17.61 1.11 17.13
CA ILE A 332 -17.03 1.40 18.44
C ILE A 332 -18.08 1.25 19.53
N LEU A 333 -19.21 1.96 19.42
CA LEU A 333 -20.31 1.91 20.41
C LEU A 333 -20.82 0.47 20.62
N GLU A 334 -21.04 -0.27 19.56
CA GLU A 334 -21.47 -1.67 19.68
C GLU A 334 -20.41 -2.59 20.27
N THR A 335 -19.14 -2.30 20.04
CA THR A 335 -18.05 -3.08 20.63
C THR A 335 -17.96 -2.83 22.13
N GLU A 336 -18.08 -1.59 22.58
CA GLU A 336 -18.10 -1.25 24.00
C GLU A 336 -19.20 -2.01 24.75
N LEU A 337 -20.41 -2.04 24.15
CA LEU A 337 -21.56 -2.76 24.72
C LEU A 337 -21.34 -4.28 24.73
N SER A 338 -20.83 -4.85 23.63
CA SER A 338 -20.72 -6.31 23.47
C SER A 338 -19.56 -6.92 24.26
N ALA A 339 -18.42 -6.20 24.34
CA ALA A 339 -17.21 -6.67 24.99
C ALA A 339 -17.02 -6.12 26.41
N SER A 340 -17.95 -5.31 26.92
CA SER A 340 -17.83 -4.64 28.22
C SER A 340 -16.48 -3.93 28.37
N CYS A 341 -16.05 -3.25 27.34
CA CYS A 341 -14.82 -2.48 27.27
C CYS A 341 -15.10 -0.97 27.21
N ARG A 342 -14.05 -0.17 27.37
CA ARG A 342 -14.07 1.26 27.06
C ARG A 342 -13.11 1.51 25.91
N ILE A 343 -13.58 2.23 24.90
CA ILE A 343 -12.77 2.66 23.75
C ILE A 343 -12.56 4.16 23.83
N ILE A 344 -11.32 4.59 23.69
CA ILE A 344 -10.89 5.99 23.75
C ILE A 344 -10.41 6.33 22.35
N GLU A 345 -11.09 7.24 21.70
CA GLU A 345 -10.73 7.74 20.36
C GLU A 345 -9.69 8.85 20.50
N ASN A 346 -8.62 8.74 19.71
CA ASN A 346 -7.54 9.73 19.62
C ASN A 346 -7.26 10.04 18.15
N ASN A 347 -6.83 11.28 17.86
CA ASN A 347 -6.23 11.66 16.58
C ASN A 347 -7.02 11.24 15.33
N LEU A 348 -8.35 11.40 15.34
CA LEU A 348 -9.19 11.14 14.19
C LEU A 348 -8.96 12.18 13.08
N ALA A 349 -8.66 11.72 11.87
CA ALA A 349 -8.63 12.53 10.65
C ALA A 349 -9.45 11.82 9.56
N ALA A 350 -10.46 12.50 9.02
CA ALA A 350 -11.27 11.98 7.93
C ALA A 350 -11.38 13.03 6.83
N PHE A 351 -10.94 12.72 5.61
CA PHE A 351 -10.86 13.67 4.51
C PHE A 351 -10.98 13.00 3.14
N LYS A 352 -11.12 13.80 2.10
CA LYS A 352 -10.91 13.40 0.70
C LYS A 352 -9.56 13.93 0.23
N PRO A 353 -8.79 13.17 -0.57
CA PRO A 353 -7.61 13.68 -1.24
C PRO A 353 -7.91 14.95 -2.03
N GLY A 354 -6.98 15.88 -2.01
CA GLY A 354 -7.04 17.06 -2.87
C GLY A 354 -6.71 16.73 -4.32
N TYR A 355 -7.03 17.66 -5.22
CA TYR A 355 -6.63 17.55 -6.62
C TYR A 355 -5.10 17.40 -6.74
N PRO A 356 -4.58 16.42 -7.49
CA PRO A 356 -3.14 16.18 -7.61
C PRO A 356 -2.45 17.34 -8.33
N LYS A 357 -1.45 17.91 -7.65
CA LYS A 357 -0.64 19.03 -8.17
C LYS A 357 0.84 18.66 -8.07
N PRO A 358 1.39 17.92 -9.05
CA PRO A 358 2.77 17.50 -9.00
C PRO A 358 3.72 18.72 -9.01
N THR A 359 4.78 18.63 -8.19
CA THR A 359 5.83 19.67 -8.13
C THR A 359 6.56 19.78 -9.46
N HIS A 360 6.77 18.66 -10.12
CA HIS A 360 7.40 18.54 -11.43
C HIS A 360 6.62 17.56 -12.30
N ARG A 361 6.60 17.82 -13.61
CA ARG A 361 6.09 16.91 -14.62
C ARG A 361 6.96 17.01 -15.88
N ILE A 362 7.81 16.04 -16.10
CA ILE A 362 8.75 16.01 -17.25
C ILE A 362 8.27 14.93 -18.20
N MET A 363 7.68 15.37 -19.31
CA MET A 363 7.13 14.54 -20.38
C MET A 363 8.24 14.11 -21.36
N ARG A 364 8.10 12.89 -21.88
CA ARG A 364 8.94 12.37 -22.97
C ARG A 364 8.11 11.51 -23.91
#